data_de97936adc6e5b85a4ff65221795aa69
#
_entry.id   de97936adc6e5b85a4ff65221795aa69
#
_cell.length_a   1.000
_cell.length_b   1.000
_cell.length_c   1.000
_cell.angle_alpha   90.00
_cell.angle_beta   90.00
_cell.angle_gamma   90.00
#
_symmetry.space_group_name_H-M   'P 1'
#
loop_
_entity.id
_entity.type
_entity.pdbx_description
1 polymer ?
#
loop_
_entity_poly.entity_id
_entity_poly.type
_entity_poly.pdbx_seq_one_letter_code
_entity_poly.pdbx_strand_id
1 'polypeptide(L)'
;MKKRIILGMTGATGAIYGKRILEVLKAQGGFETHLVVSDAGALNIHYELGIKRGALGELADQVHRIDDIAAPIASGGFKTEGMIIAPCSMKTLAAIAHGFGDNLISRAADVVLKERRRLVVVPREAPLNLAHVRNMVSLTEMGGIIYPP
;
A
#
# COMPACT_ATOMS: atom_id res chain seq x y z
N MET A 1 -21.84 6.81 6.72
CA MET A 1 -20.62 6.12 7.19
C MET A 1 -19.52 6.23 6.14
N LYS A 2 -18.30 6.56 6.55
CA LYS A 2 -17.17 6.68 5.63
C LYS A 2 -16.70 5.32 5.14
N LYS A 3 -16.26 5.27 3.90
CA LYS A 3 -15.64 4.09 3.29
C LYS A 3 -14.18 4.03 3.69
N ARG A 4 -13.72 2.90 4.20
CA ARG A 4 -12.33 2.72 4.62
C ARG A 4 -11.46 2.29 3.46
N ILE A 5 -10.34 3.00 3.28
CA ILE A 5 -9.32 2.67 2.28
C ILE A 5 -7.97 2.60 2.96
N ILE A 6 -7.23 1.54 2.68
CA ILE A 6 -5.85 1.36 3.16
C ILE A 6 -4.89 1.87 2.09
N LEU A 7 -3.93 2.69 2.50
CA LEU A 7 -2.81 3.10 1.64
C LEU A 7 -1.51 2.62 2.25
N GLY A 8 -0.78 1.78 1.51
CA GLY A 8 0.58 1.39 1.82
C GLY A 8 1.56 2.17 0.97
N MET A 9 2.66 2.62 1.55
CA MET A 9 3.75 3.28 0.82
C MET A 9 5.05 2.57 1.12
N THR A 10 5.72 2.11 0.08
CA THR A 10 6.94 1.32 0.19
C THR A 10 8.13 2.00 -0.48
N GLY A 11 9.28 1.33 -0.50
CA GLY A 11 10.56 1.88 -0.90
C GLY A 11 10.84 1.96 -2.39
N ALA A 12 9.83 2.13 -3.22
CA ALA A 12 10.02 2.41 -4.65
C ALA A 12 10.00 3.92 -4.90
N THR A 13 10.58 4.35 -6.02
CA THR A 13 10.45 5.73 -6.49
C THR A 13 8.99 6.04 -6.79
N GLY A 14 8.52 7.21 -6.37
CA GLY A 14 7.13 7.62 -6.61
C GLY A 14 6.35 7.94 -5.33
N ALA A 15 7.02 8.44 -4.29
CA ALA A 15 6.35 8.87 -3.06
C ALA A 15 5.24 9.89 -3.34
N ILE A 16 5.38 10.67 -4.42
CA ILE A 16 4.37 11.64 -4.84
C ILE A 16 3.01 10.99 -5.14
N TYR A 17 3.00 9.75 -5.64
CA TYR A 17 1.74 9.06 -5.93
C TYR A 17 0.93 8.82 -4.65
N GLY A 18 1.58 8.31 -3.61
CA GLY A 18 0.92 8.09 -2.32
C GLY A 18 0.43 9.39 -1.69
N LYS A 19 1.27 10.42 -1.71
CA LYS A 19 0.88 11.73 -1.20
C LYS A 19 -0.34 12.27 -1.94
N ARG A 20 -0.33 12.21 -3.27
CA ARG A 20 -1.42 12.73 -4.09
C ARG A 20 -2.72 11.96 -3.86
N ILE A 21 -2.65 10.65 -3.69
CA ILE A 21 -3.82 9.83 -3.35
C ILE A 21 -4.45 10.30 -2.03
N LEU A 22 -3.64 10.51 -0.99
CA LEU A 22 -4.13 11.01 0.30
C LEU A 22 -4.80 12.37 0.15
N GLU A 23 -4.18 13.28 -0.58
CA GLU A 23 -4.74 14.62 -0.83
C GLU A 23 -6.09 14.55 -1.53
N VAL A 24 -6.20 13.72 -2.56
CA VAL A 24 -7.44 13.57 -3.33
C VAL A 24 -8.55 12.96 -2.47
N LEU A 25 -8.24 11.89 -1.73
CA LEU A 25 -9.23 11.24 -0.86
C LEU A 25 -9.72 12.18 0.24
N LYS A 26 -8.81 12.97 0.81
CA LYS A 26 -9.16 13.96 1.84
C LYS A 26 -10.05 15.07 1.27
N ALA A 27 -9.70 15.59 0.11
CA ALA A 27 -10.46 16.67 -0.54
C ALA A 27 -11.84 16.19 -1.00
N GLN A 28 -11.94 14.97 -1.49
CA GLN A 28 -13.20 14.40 -1.96
C GLN A 28 -14.18 14.14 -0.81
N GLY A 29 -13.67 13.78 0.37
CA GLY A 29 -14.47 13.42 1.53
C GLY A 29 -15.14 12.04 1.39
N GLY A 30 -15.76 11.58 2.46
CA GLY A 30 -16.44 10.28 2.47
C GLY A 30 -15.55 9.07 2.66
N PHE A 31 -14.24 9.27 2.83
CA PHE A 31 -13.27 8.19 3.04
C PHE A 31 -12.61 8.31 4.41
N GLU A 32 -12.39 7.16 5.03
CA GLU A 32 -11.53 7.01 6.20
C GLU A 32 -10.26 6.32 5.72
N THR A 33 -9.14 7.04 5.72
CA THR A 33 -7.88 6.56 5.18
C THR A 33 -7.00 5.97 6.29
N HIS A 34 -6.43 4.80 6.01
CA HIS A 34 -5.51 4.09 6.90
C HIS A 34 -4.16 4.00 6.20
N LEU A 35 -3.18 4.74 6.71
CA LEU A 35 -1.85 4.84 6.13
C LEU A 35 -0.86 3.92 6.84
N VAL A 36 -0.09 3.17 6.07
CA VAL A 36 1.07 2.40 6.55
C VAL A 36 2.27 2.70 5.67
N VAL A 37 3.36 3.12 6.27
CA VAL A 37 4.60 3.46 5.55
C VAL A 37 5.71 2.51 6.02
N SER A 38 6.38 1.83 5.07
CA SER A 38 7.55 1.03 5.39
C SER A 38 8.76 1.93 5.72
N ASP A 39 9.79 1.36 6.35
CA ASP A 39 11.00 2.13 6.66
C ASP A 39 11.66 2.66 5.39
N ALA A 40 11.75 1.85 4.34
CA ALA A 40 12.26 2.30 3.04
C ALA A 40 11.34 3.35 2.40
N GLY A 41 10.02 3.22 2.57
CA GLY A 41 9.06 4.22 2.12
C GLY A 41 9.26 5.56 2.82
N ALA A 42 9.53 5.55 4.12
CA ALA A 42 9.80 6.76 4.88
C ALA A 42 11.07 7.48 4.38
N LEU A 43 12.12 6.73 4.04
CA LEU A 43 13.34 7.29 3.45
C LEU A 43 13.03 7.95 2.10
N ASN A 44 12.27 7.31 1.24
CA ASN A 44 11.92 7.86 -0.08
C ASN A 44 11.03 9.10 0.03
N ILE A 45 10.11 9.13 0.98
CA ILE A 45 9.29 10.32 1.27
C ILE A 45 10.21 11.49 1.62
N HIS A 46 11.19 11.26 2.47
CA HIS A 46 12.15 12.29 2.87
C HIS A 46 12.99 12.78 1.69
N TYR A 47 13.60 11.85 0.95
CA TYR A 47 14.50 12.20 -0.16
C TYR A 47 13.76 12.78 -1.36
N GLU A 48 12.60 12.27 -1.70
CA GLU A 48 11.87 12.69 -2.91
C GLU A 48 11.01 13.92 -2.68
N LEU A 49 10.38 14.04 -1.49
CA LEU A 49 9.43 15.12 -1.21
C LEU A 49 9.95 16.15 -0.22
N GLY A 50 11.08 15.88 0.43
CA GLY A 50 11.65 16.80 1.42
C GLY A 50 10.83 16.94 2.69
N ILE A 51 9.94 15.99 2.98
CA ILE A 51 9.08 15.99 4.16
C ILE A 51 9.30 14.71 4.99
N LYS A 52 8.88 14.75 6.25
CA LYS A 52 8.88 13.56 7.11
C LYS A 52 7.57 12.80 6.91
N ARG A 53 7.58 11.49 7.15
CA ARG A 53 6.35 10.69 7.06
C ARG A 53 5.26 11.17 8.02
N GLY A 54 5.62 11.80 9.16
CA GLY A 54 4.65 12.37 10.09
C GLY A 54 3.81 13.49 9.46
N ALA A 55 4.42 14.32 8.61
CA ALA A 55 3.69 15.34 7.85
C ALA A 55 2.70 14.70 6.87
N LEU A 56 3.10 13.57 6.26
CA LEU A 56 2.21 12.82 5.38
C LEU A 56 1.06 12.18 6.17
N GLY A 57 1.34 11.71 7.39
CA GLY A 57 0.34 11.14 8.28
C GLY A 57 -0.79 12.08 8.66
N GLU A 58 -0.55 13.39 8.64
CA GLU A 58 -1.58 14.39 8.89
C GLU A 58 -2.67 14.42 7.80
N LEU A 59 -2.37 13.88 6.63
CA LEU A 59 -3.34 13.74 5.54
C LEU A 59 -4.23 12.50 5.68
N ALA A 60 -3.86 11.57 6.55
CA ALA A 60 -4.61 10.33 6.78
C ALA A 60 -5.45 10.43 8.04
N ASP A 61 -6.54 9.65 8.12
CA ASP A 61 -7.37 9.57 9.32
C ASP A 61 -6.71 8.71 10.40
N GLN A 62 -6.06 7.62 10.00
CA GLN A 62 -5.35 6.70 10.88
C GLN A 62 -3.98 6.38 10.29
N VAL A 63 -2.98 6.30 11.16
CA VAL A 63 -1.63 5.88 10.78
C VAL A 63 -1.25 4.66 11.61
N HIS A 64 -0.81 3.61 10.95
CA HIS A 64 -0.38 2.37 11.59
C HIS A 64 1.12 2.16 11.38
N ARG A 65 1.79 1.60 12.38
CA ARG A 65 3.21 1.26 12.26
C ARG A 65 3.36 0.01 11.40
N ILE A 66 4.44 -0.03 10.64
CA ILE A 66 4.75 -1.17 9.76
C ILE A 66 4.88 -2.50 10.51
N ASP A 67 5.27 -2.47 11.78
CA ASP A 67 5.46 -3.65 12.62
C ASP A 67 4.22 -4.02 13.45
N ASP A 68 3.15 -3.25 13.39
CA ASP A 68 1.92 -3.50 14.16
C ASP A 68 1.01 -4.49 13.44
N ILE A 69 1.36 -5.76 13.48
CA ILE A 69 0.56 -6.83 12.87
C ILE A 69 -0.74 -7.12 13.64
N ALA A 70 -0.96 -6.46 14.76
CA ALA A 70 -2.23 -6.54 15.52
C ALA A 70 -3.18 -5.38 15.19
N ALA A 71 -2.79 -4.47 14.30
CA ALA A 71 -3.66 -3.36 13.87
C ALA A 71 -4.96 -3.88 13.25
N PRO A 72 -6.05 -3.10 13.32
CA PRO A 72 -7.36 -3.53 12.78
C PRO A 72 -7.30 -4.01 11.33
N ILE A 73 -6.49 -3.35 10.50
CA ILE A 73 -6.35 -3.69 9.07
C ILE A 73 -5.69 -5.04 8.82
N ALA A 74 -5.10 -5.67 9.84
CA ALA A 74 -4.56 -7.03 9.75
C ALA A 74 -5.63 -8.11 9.95
N SER A 75 -6.88 -7.72 10.16
CA SER A 75 -7.99 -8.64 10.41
C SER A 75 -9.06 -8.55 9.32
N GLY A 76 -9.50 -9.70 8.83
CA GLY A 76 -10.58 -9.78 7.83
C GLY A 76 -11.92 -9.26 8.32
N GLY A 77 -12.15 -9.27 9.63
CA GLY A 77 -13.38 -8.73 10.23
C GLY A 77 -13.47 -7.20 10.18
N PHE A 78 -12.35 -6.53 9.99
CA PHE A 78 -12.33 -5.07 9.83
C PHE A 78 -12.60 -4.73 8.36
N LYS A 79 -13.83 -4.38 8.04
CA LYS A 79 -14.25 -4.16 6.65
C LYS A 79 -13.65 -2.91 6.05
N THR A 80 -13.08 -3.05 4.86
CA THR A 80 -12.57 -1.94 4.04
C THR A 80 -13.05 -2.09 2.61
N GLU A 81 -13.04 -1.01 1.85
CA GLU A 81 -13.34 -1.05 0.41
C GLU A 81 -12.18 -1.69 -0.36
N GLY A 82 -10.98 -1.58 0.15
CA GLY A 82 -9.79 -2.12 -0.48
C GLY A 82 -8.52 -1.42 -0.04
N MET A 83 -7.45 -1.72 -0.77
CA MET A 83 -6.12 -1.23 -0.47
C MET A 83 -5.40 -0.77 -1.73
N ILE A 84 -4.66 0.32 -1.61
CA ILE A 84 -3.75 0.79 -2.64
C ILE A 84 -2.33 0.74 -2.06
N ILE A 85 -1.37 0.23 -2.82
CA ILE A 85 0.05 0.31 -2.46
C ILE A 85 0.72 1.18 -3.51
N ALA A 86 1.06 2.41 -3.14
CA ALA A 86 1.60 3.41 -4.05
C ALA A 86 2.66 4.28 -3.35
N PRO A 87 3.91 4.18 -3.73
CA PRO A 87 4.46 3.22 -4.69
C PRO A 87 4.64 1.83 -4.09
N CYS A 88 4.70 0.81 -4.95
CA CYS A 88 4.94 -0.57 -4.53
C CYS A 88 6.31 -1.04 -5.02
N SER A 89 7.17 -1.42 -4.08
CA SER A 89 8.48 -1.99 -4.40
C SER A 89 8.36 -3.42 -4.90
N MET A 90 9.39 -3.88 -5.62
CA MET A 90 9.44 -5.28 -6.07
C MET A 90 9.51 -6.27 -4.91
N LYS A 91 10.13 -5.88 -3.79
CA LYS A 91 10.14 -6.67 -2.55
C LYS A 91 8.72 -6.87 -2.02
N THR A 92 7.94 -5.81 -1.94
CA THR A 92 6.56 -5.87 -1.45
C THR A 92 5.67 -6.67 -2.42
N LEU A 93 5.82 -6.44 -3.73
CA LEU A 93 5.13 -7.21 -4.75
C LEU A 93 5.42 -8.71 -4.60
N ALA A 94 6.68 -9.09 -4.44
CA ALA A 94 7.10 -10.47 -4.25
C ALA A 94 6.48 -11.08 -2.99
N ALA A 95 6.51 -10.36 -1.88
CA ALA A 95 5.93 -10.82 -0.62
C ALA A 95 4.44 -11.11 -0.76
N ILE A 96 3.70 -10.21 -1.39
CA ILE A 96 2.26 -10.37 -1.60
C ILE A 96 1.98 -11.54 -2.56
N ALA A 97 2.72 -11.62 -3.66
CA ALA A 97 2.55 -12.67 -4.66
C ALA A 97 2.80 -14.08 -4.09
N HIS A 98 3.63 -14.18 -3.07
CA HIS A 98 3.98 -15.45 -2.42
C HIS A 98 3.27 -15.68 -1.08
N GLY A 99 2.34 -14.81 -0.70
CA GLY A 99 1.61 -14.95 0.55
C GLY A 99 2.47 -14.74 1.79
N PHE A 100 3.53 -13.95 1.68
CA PHE A 100 4.49 -13.72 2.77
C PHE A 100 4.15 -12.42 3.51
N GLY A 101 3.32 -12.53 4.56
CA GLY A 101 2.84 -11.39 5.34
C GLY A 101 3.74 -11.04 6.52
N ASP A 102 4.98 -10.64 6.27
CA ASP A 102 6.00 -10.39 7.28
C ASP A 102 5.93 -8.98 7.93
N ASN A 103 5.16 -8.08 7.34
CA ASN A 103 4.91 -6.76 7.90
C ASN A 103 3.44 -6.38 7.71
N LEU A 104 3.04 -5.24 8.25
CA LEU A 104 1.62 -4.84 8.20
C LEU A 104 1.13 -4.57 6.78
N ILE A 105 1.97 -4.05 5.88
CA ILE A 105 1.56 -3.81 4.48
C ILE A 105 1.27 -5.15 3.78
N SER A 106 2.21 -6.09 3.81
CA SER A 106 2.01 -7.40 3.19
C SER A 106 0.89 -8.19 3.86
N ARG A 107 0.74 -8.08 5.19
CA ARG A 107 -0.36 -8.73 5.91
C ARG A 107 -1.73 -8.14 5.53
N ALA A 108 -1.85 -6.81 5.48
CA ALA A 108 -3.10 -6.17 5.09
C ALA A 108 -3.49 -6.51 3.65
N ALA A 109 -2.51 -6.56 2.75
CA ALA A 109 -2.74 -6.97 1.36
C ALA A 109 -3.24 -8.42 1.27
N ASP A 110 -2.65 -9.32 2.06
CA ASP A 110 -3.08 -10.71 2.15
C ASP A 110 -4.54 -10.80 2.63
N VAL A 111 -4.89 -10.02 3.65
CA VAL A 111 -6.27 -9.95 4.16
C VAL A 111 -7.23 -9.44 3.08
N VAL A 112 -6.87 -8.38 2.39
CA VAL A 112 -7.70 -7.80 1.32
C VAL A 112 -7.97 -8.83 0.23
N LEU A 113 -6.94 -9.57 -0.18
CA LEU A 113 -7.06 -10.62 -1.20
C LEU A 113 -7.93 -11.78 -0.72
N LYS A 114 -7.70 -12.29 0.49
CA LYS A 114 -8.48 -13.43 1.00
C LYS A 114 -9.96 -13.10 1.23
N GLU A 115 -10.26 -11.84 1.54
CA GLU A 115 -11.63 -11.36 1.72
C GLU A 115 -12.27 -10.90 0.41
N ARG A 116 -11.60 -11.10 -0.72
CA ARG A 116 -12.06 -10.74 -2.07
C ARG A 116 -12.35 -9.25 -2.22
N ARG A 117 -11.58 -8.42 -1.52
CA ARG A 117 -11.62 -6.97 -1.64
C ARG A 117 -10.61 -6.53 -2.70
N ARG A 118 -10.73 -5.30 -3.18
CA ARG A 118 -9.87 -4.79 -4.25
C ARG A 118 -8.50 -4.40 -3.72
N LEU A 119 -7.46 -4.92 -4.36
CA LEU A 119 -6.08 -4.51 -4.13
C LEU A 119 -5.51 -3.93 -5.41
N VAL A 120 -5.04 -2.68 -5.33
CA VAL A 120 -4.36 -2.00 -6.45
C VAL A 120 -2.91 -1.77 -6.03
N VAL A 121 -1.97 -2.24 -6.83
CA VAL A 121 -0.55 -1.97 -6.60
C VAL A 121 0.00 -1.11 -7.74
N VAL A 122 0.79 -0.10 -7.37
CA VAL A 122 1.41 0.85 -8.30
C VAL A 122 2.93 0.58 -8.28
N PRO A 123 3.41 -0.42 -9.04
CA PRO A 123 4.81 -0.78 -9.03
C PRO A 123 5.62 0.26 -9.81
N ARG A 124 6.80 0.59 -9.31
CA ARG A 124 7.73 1.47 -10.02
C ARG A 124 9.12 0.82 -10.02
N GLU A 125 9.46 0.25 -11.17
CA GLU A 125 10.74 -0.42 -11.43
C GLU A 125 11.01 -0.44 -12.92
N ALA A 126 12.24 -0.20 -13.34
CA ALA A 126 12.63 -0.29 -14.73
C ALA A 126 14.16 -0.46 -14.85
N PRO A 127 14.66 -1.37 -15.74
CA PRO A 127 13.90 -2.38 -16.46
C PRO A 127 13.39 -3.49 -15.51
N LEU A 128 12.46 -4.32 -15.99
CA LEU A 128 11.94 -5.45 -15.23
C LEU A 128 12.73 -6.72 -15.51
N ASN A 129 13.01 -7.50 -14.47
CA ASN A 129 13.52 -8.86 -14.65
C ASN A 129 12.38 -9.88 -14.65
N LEU A 130 12.70 -11.14 -14.90
CA LEU A 130 11.69 -12.19 -15.02
C LEU A 130 10.93 -12.41 -13.70
N ALA A 131 11.59 -12.29 -12.55
CA ALA A 131 10.93 -12.44 -11.25
C ALA A 131 9.87 -11.35 -11.05
N HIS A 132 10.17 -10.12 -11.40
CA HIS A 132 9.21 -9.00 -11.33
C HIS A 132 7.97 -9.31 -12.15
N VAL A 133 8.14 -9.74 -13.40
CA VAL A 133 7.03 -10.02 -14.30
C VAL A 133 6.21 -11.21 -13.80
N ARG A 134 6.87 -12.29 -13.37
CA ARG A 134 6.16 -13.45 -12.81
C ARG A 134 5.35 -13.11 -11.57
N ASN A 135 5.88 -12.27 -10.69
CA ASN A 135 5.15 -11.83 -9.51
C ASN A 135 3.92 -10.98 -9.88
N MET A 136 4.02 -10.18 -10.92
CA MET A 136 2.88 -9.43 -11.46
C MET A 136 1.80 -10.38 -11.99
N VAL A 137 2.18 -11.43 -12.70
CA VAL A 137 1.24 -12.46 -13.16
C VAL A 137 0.55 -13.13 -11.98
N SER A 138 1.33 -13.61 -11.00
CA SER A 138 0.78 -14.27 -9.81
C SER A 138 -0.22 -13.39 -9.08
N LEU A 139 0.13 -12.13 -8.85
CA LEU A 139 -0.77 -11.21 -8.14
C LEU A 139 -2.04 -10.94 -8.93
N THR A 140 -1.94 -10.80 -10.25
CA THR A 140 -3.09 -10.62 -11.14
C THR A 140 -4.03 -11.84 -11.07
N GLU A 141 -3.48 -13.04 -11.10
CA GLU A 141 -4.26 -14.27 -10.97
C GLU A 141 -4.98 -14.37 -9.62
N MET A 142 -4.38 -13.82 -8.55
CA MET A 142 -4.96 -13.78 -7.21
C MET A 142 -6.05 -12.71 -7.05
N GLY A 143 -6.29 -11.90 -8.06
CA GLY A 143 -7.29 -10.84 -8.04
C GLY A 143 -6.75 -9.43 -7.79
N GLY A 144 -5.44 -9.28 -7.69
CA GLY A 144 -4.81 -7.97 -7.58
C GLY A 144 -4.81 -7.23 -8.91
N ILE A 145 -4.73 -5.91 -8.84
CA ILE A 145 -4.66 -5.03 -10.02
C ILE A 145 -3.28 -4.42 -10.05
N ILE A 146 -2.53 -4.69 -11.11
CA ILE A 146 -1.22 -4.08 -11.36
C ILE A 146 -1.48 -2.79 -12.15
N TYR A 147 -1.13 -1.66 -11.56
CA TYR A 147 -1.35 -0.34 -12.15
C TYR A 147 -0.03 0.43 -12.23
N PRO A 148 0.81 0.17 -13.25
CA PRO A 148 2.07 0.88 -13.38
C PRO A 148 1.84 2.35 -13.73
N PRO A 149 2.60 3.27 -13.11
CA PRO A 149 2.44 4.70 -13.38
C PRO A 149 3.09 5.12 -14.69
#